data_715cc39fbced5ea41d73e5bb40dda6f7
#
_entry.id   715cc39fbced5ea41d73e5bb40dda6f7
#
_cell.length_a   1.000
_cell.length_b   1.000
_cell.length_c   1.000
_cell.angle_alpha   90.00
_cell.angle_beta   90.00
_cell.angle_gamma   90.00
#
_symmetry.space_group_name_H-M   'P 1'
#
loop_
_entity.id
_entity.type
_entity.pdbx_description
1 polymer ?
#
loop_
_entity_poly.entity_id
_entity_poly.type
_entity_poly.pdbx_seq_one_letter_code
_entity_poly.pdbx_strand_id
1 'polypeptide(L)' 'MQLVLSDDEAVLLRGLLSDYLPELRREAARTEQRELRHLMVQRQDLVERVIEQLDARTV' A
#
# COMPACT_ATOMS: atom_id res chain seq x y z
N MET A 1 9.08 2.38 14.76
CA MET A 1 9.89 1.68 13.76
C MET A 1 10.31 2.65 12.67
N GLN A 2 11.59 2.70 12.35
CA GLN A 2 12.08 3.52 11.25
C GLN A 2 12.41 2.64 10.05
N LEU A 3 11.96 3.07 8.89
CA LEU A 3 12.27 2.40 7.64
C LEU A 3 13.39 3.18 6.94
N VAL A 4 14.56 2.54 6.84
CA VAL A 4 15.72 3.17 6.21
C VAL A 4 15.87 2.66 4.78
N LEU A 5 15.66 3.55 3.82
CA LEU A 5 15.73 3.23 2.39
C LEU A 5 16.59 4.27 1.68
N SER A 6 17.34 3.83 0.67
CA SER A 6 17.95 4.76 -0.28
C SER A 6 16.86 5.41 -1.13
N ASP A 7 17.19 6.48 -1.84
CA ASP A 7 16.23 7.14 -2.72
C ASP A 7 15.75 6.18 -3.82
N ASP A 8 16.66 5.40 -4.38
CA ASP A 8 16.31 4.42 -5.42
C ASP A 8 15.39 3.33 -4.86
N GLU A 9 15.65 2.86 -3.65
CA GLU A 9 14.79 1.87 -2.99
C GLU A 9 13.42 2.45 -2.69
N ALA A 10 13.33 3.71 -2.30
CA ALA A 10 12.06 4.36 -2.03
C ALA A 10 11.20 4.45 -3.30
N VAL A 11 11.82 4.79 -4.44
CA VAL A 11 11.12 4.84 -5.73
C VAL A 11 10.63 3.46 -6.14
N LEU A 12 11.46 2.43 -5.97
CA LEU A 12 11.08 1.05 -6.29
C LEU A 12 9.93 0.57 -5.41
N LEU A 13 10.00 0.83 -4.12
CA LEU A 13 8.95 0.42 -3.19
C LEU A 13 7.63 1.10 -3.53
N ARG A 14 7.67 2.39 -3.83
CA ARG A 14 6.47 3.14 -4.22
C ARG A 14 5.83 2.52 -5.45
N GLY A 15 6.63 2.17 -6.45
CA GLY A 15 6.13 1.53 -7.67
C GLY A 15 5.48 0.18 -7.39
N LEU A 16 6.12 -0.65 -6.56
CA LEU A 16 5.57 -1.95 -6.17
C LEU A 16 4.23 -1.80 -5.46
N LEU A 17 4.14 -0.87 -4.52
CA LEU A 17 2.91 -0.64 -3.77
C LEU A 17 1.81 -0.08 -4.66
N SER A 18 2.15 0.82 -5.57
CA SER A 18 1.19 1.39 -6.52
C SER A 18 0.60 0.32 -7.44
N ASP A 19 1.43 -0.65 -7.85
CA ASP A 19 0.98 -1.76 -8.68
C ASP A 19 0.12 -2.76 -7.90
N TYR A 20 0.41 -2.93 -6.62
CA TYR A 20 -0.30 -3.88 -5.76
C TYR A 20 -1.68 -3.34 -5.32
N LEU A 21 -1.82 -2.04 -5.17
CA LEU A 21 -3.04 -1.44 -4.62
C LEU A 21 -4.31 -1.80 -5.40
N PRO A 22 -4.33 -1.76 -6.75
CA PRO A 22 -5.52 -2.16 -7.50
C PRO A 22 -5.91 -3.61 -7.25
N GLU A 23 -4.94 -4.49 -7.04
CA GLU A 23 -5.22 -5.91 -6.75
C GLU A 23 -5.87 -6.06 -5.38
N LEU A 24 -5.41 -5.33 -4.37
CA LEU A 24 -6.02 -5.32 -3.05
C LEU A 24 -7.47 -4.85 -3.12
N ARG A 25 -7.73 -3.81 -3.90
CA ARG A 25 -9.08 -3.27 -4.07
C ARG A 25 -10.01 -4.29 -4.71
N ARG A 26 -9.53 -5.01 -5.72
CA ARG A 26 -10.32 -6.07 -6.36
C ARG A 26 -10.60 -7.22 -5.41
N GLU A 27 -9.62 -7.64 -4.64
CA GLU A 27 -9.81 -8.70 -3.64
C GLU A 27 -10.83 -8.30 -2.58
N ALA A 28 -10.74 -7.06 -2.09
CA ALA A 28 -11.69 -6.56 -1.11
C ALA A 28 -13.11 -6.52 -1.67
N ALA A 29 -13.26 -6.14 -2.95
CA ALA A 29 -14.58 -6.07 -3.59
C ALA A 29 -15.19 -7.45 -3.79
N ARG A 30 -14.36 -8.50 -3.98
CA ARG A 30 -14.83 -9.87 -4.19
C ARG A 30 -15.02 -10.64 -2.90
N THR A 31 -14.50 -10.14 -1.79
CA THR A 31 -14.55 -10.83 -0.51
C THR A 31 -15.91 -10.65 0.14
N GLU A 32 -16.63 -11.74 0.35
CA GLU A 32 -17.96 -11.72 0.96
C GLU A 32 -17.91 -11.74 2.48
N GLN A 33 -16.90 -12.36 3.07
CA GLN A 33 -16.75 -12.41 4.51
C GLN A 33 -16.41 -11.02 5.07
N ARG A 34 -17.21 -10.58 6.02
CA ARG A 34 -17.08 -9.24 6.59
C ARG A 34 -15.73 -9.02 7.27
N GLU A 35 -15.28 -9.99 8.05
CA GLU A 35 -14.01 -9.88 8.78
C GLU A 35 -12.83 -9.81 7.83
N LEU A 36 -12.85 -10.66 6.81
CA LEU A 36 -11.78 -10.69 5.81
C LEU A 36 -11.75 -9.42 4.97
N ARG A 37 -12.94 -8.91 4.62
CA ARG A 37 -13.04 -7.64 3.91
C ARG A 37 -12.46 -6.50 4.74
N HIS A 38 -12.75 -6.48 6.02
CA HIS A 38 -12.22 -5.46 6.93
C HIS A 38 -10.69 -5.49 6.96
N LEU A 39 -10.11 -6.68 7.00
CA LEU A 39 -8.66 -6.85 6.95
C LEU A 39 -8.07 -6.33 5.63
N MET A 40 -8.75 -6.60 4.52
CA MET A 40 -8.30 -6.11 3.20
C MET A 40 -8.34 -4.60 3.11
N VAL A 41 -9.37 -3.98 3.69
CA VAL A 41 -9.47 -2.52 3.74
C VAL A 41 -8.34 -1.93 4.58
N GLN A 42 -8.00 -2.56 5.69
CA GLN A 42 -6.88 -2.11 6.51
C GLN A 42 -5.56 -2.16 5.72
N ARG A 43 -5.37 -3.20 4.92
CA ARG A 43 -4.18 -3.31 4.06
C ARG A 43 -4.14 -2.21 3.01
N GLN A 44 -5.28 -1.90 2.38
CA GLN A 44 -5.37 -0.81 1.43
C GLN A 44 -4.99 0.52 2.07
N ASP A 45 -5.53 0.80 3.25
CA ASP A 45 -5.25 2.04 3.96
C ASP A 45 -3.77 2.17 4.29
N LEU A 46 -3.14 1.08 4.72
CA LEU A 46 -1.71 1.07 5.01
C LEU A 46 -0.89 1.35 3.75
N VAL A 47 -1.22 0.68 2.65
CA VAL A 47 -0.50 0.85 1.38
C VAL A 47 -0.62 2.30 0.89
N GLU A 48 -1.81 2.87 0.92
CA GLU A 48 -2.04 4.26 0.52
C GLU A 48 -1.23 5.23 1.37
N ARG A 49 -1.21 5.00 2.67
CA ARG A 49 -0.47 5.85 3.61
C ARG A 49 1.03 5.79 3.36
N VAL A 50 1.56 4.59 3.12
CA VAL A 50 2.98 4.42 2.82
C VAL A 50 3.35 5.09 1.49
N ILE A 51 2.50 4.96 0.48
CA ILE A 51 2.71 5.64 -0.81
C ILE A 51 2.80 7.16 -0.60
N GLU A 52 1.89 7.73 0.18
CA GLU A 52 1.91 9.17 0.48
C GLU A 52 3.20 9.59 1.17
N GLN A 53 3.67 8.79 2.12
CA GLN A 53 4.92 9.08 2.83
C GLN A 53 6.12 9.00 1.89
N LEU A 54 6.13 8.03 0.98
CA LEU A 54 7.20 7.89 -0.01
C LEU A 54 7.19 9.05 -1.00
N ASP A 55 6.00 9.50 -1.43
CA ASP A 55 5.87 10.67 -2.30
C ASP A 55 6.40 11.93 -1.63
N ALA A 56 6.07 12.12 -0.37
CA ALA A 56 6.55 13.29 0.39
C ALA A 56 8.07 13.29 0.53
N ARG A 57 8.67 12.09 0.61
CA ARG A 57 10.12 11.94 0.75
C ARG A 57 10.87 12.28 -0.53
N THR A 58 10.24 12.02 -1.69
CA THR A 58 10.91 12.19 -3.00
C THR A 58 10.77 13.59 -3.61
N VAL A 59 10.16 14.51 -2.94
CA VAL A 59 9.99 15.89 -3.39
C VAL A 59 11.27 16.74 -3.21
#